data_94d4ec0bad8368d84f933160e3e2effc
#
_entry.id   94d4ec0bad8368d84f933160e3e2effc
#
_cell.length_a   1.000
_cell.length_b   1.000
_cell.length_c   1.000
_cell.angle_alpha   90.00
_cell.angle_beta   90.00
_cell.angle_gamma   90.00
#
_symmetry.space_group_name_H-M   'P 1'
#
loop_
_entity.id
_entity.type
_entity.pdbx_description
1 polymer ?
#
loop_
_entity_poly.entity_id
_entity_poly.type
_entity_poly.pdbx_seq_one_letter_code
_entity_poly.pdbx_strand_id
1 'polypeptide(L)'
;MNAQELLEQFGPRESMDYDLVIVGGGPAGLSAAIKAKQLANEAGKEISVCILEKGSEIGAHILSGAVMDPRALTELFPSWKEMGAPLDAEVTQDQFLFLTKESSFQVPNWMLPHCFKNEGNYIVSLANVTRWLGQQAENLGVEIFPGFPAAEILYNEQGAVCGVITGAMGLDKEGNPTDQFQLGMELRAKYTLFAEGSRGHLGKQVISKFALDKDADPQSYGIGIKELWEVEPSKSKPGLVVHTAGWPLESDTYGGSFLYHLGDNKVAVGLVVGLSYKNPYLSPFEEFQRYKLHPKIRETFEGGKRLAYGARALTAGGLNSLPKTVFPGGALIGCDAGFLNASRIKGSHAAIKTGMLAAEAAVAALNENRSADVLSAYPSAFKNSWLHTELNQARNFKPWMSKGLYLGTLMVGLEQKLLGGNMPWTIHLKHADHECLEPAAQHQPIQYPKPDGKITFDRLSSVFISNTNHAENQPIHLTLKDASVPVSLNLKTYAGPEQRYCPAGVYEYVEKDGQPQLQINSQNCVHCKTCDIKDPSQNIIWITPEGGGGPNYGSM
;
A
#
# COMPACT_ATOMS: atom_id res chain seq x y z
N MET A 1 -8.04 27.23 -14.98
CA MET A 1 -9.17 26.73 -15.83
C MET A 1 -9.74 25.48 -15.17
N ASN A 2 -11.06 25.23 -15.30
CA ASN A 2 -11.65 23.97 -14.85
C ASN A 2 -11.61 22.89 -15.95
N ALA A 3 -11.93 21.64 -15.62
CA ALA A 3 -11.84 20.52 -16.56
C ALA A 3 -12.73 20.69 -17.83
N GLN A 4 -13.89 21.34 -17.68
CA GLN A 4 -14.79 21.58 -18.80
C GLN A 4 -14.22 22.66 -19.76
N GLU A 5 -13.66 23.74 -19.23
CA GLU A 5 -13.02 24.80 -20.02
C GLU A 5 -11.81 24.26 -20.80
N LEU A 6 -11.01 23.38 -20.16
CA LEU A 6 -9.90 22.70 -20.82
C LEU A 6 -10.39 21.80 -21.97
N LEU A 7 -11.49 21.08 -21.77
CA LEU A 7 -12.06 20.22 -22.80
C LEU A 7 -12.64 21.03 -23.99
N GLU A 8 -13.28 22.16 -23.70
CA GLU A 8 -13.82 23.06 -24.73
C GLU A 8 -12.70 23.69 -25.58
N GLN A 9 -11.56 24.02 -24.96
CA GLN A 9 -10.43 24.67 -25.64
C GLN A 9 -9.51 23.69 -26.38
N PHE A 10 -9.25 22.51 -25.80
CA PHE A 10 -8.22 21.56 -26.29
C PHE A 10 -8.78 20.19 -26.71
N GLY A 11 -10.09 19.97 -26.53
CA GLY A 11 -10.72 18.71 -26.89
C GLY A 11 -11.08 18.57 -28.38
N PRO A 12 -11.66 17.42 -28.77
CA PRO A 12 -11.98 16.29 -27.91
C PRO A 12 -10.74 15.54 -27.44
N ARG A 13 -10.88 14.71 -26.35
CA ARG A 13 -9.81 13.81 -25.90
C ARG A 13 -9.53 12.75 -26.96
N GLU A 14 -8.27 12.37 -27.09
CA GLU A 14 -7.92 11.15 -27.81
C GLU A 14 -8.44 9.94 -27.05
N SER A 15 -8.81 8.88 -27.78
CA SER A 15 -9.35 7.65 -27.17
C SER A 15 -8.72 6.40 -27.77
N MET A 16 -8.53 5.39 -26.93
CA MET A 16 -8.10 4.06 -27.31
C MET A 16 -9.06 3.03 -26.70
N ASP A 17 -9.34 1.96 -27.44
CA ASP A 17 -10.25 0.90 -27.03
C ASP A 17 -9.47 -0.37 -26.70
N TYR A 18 -9.80 -0.98 -25.53
CA TYR A 18 -9.21 -2.22 -25.03
C TYR A 18 -10.29 -3.20 -24.58
N ASP A 19 -9.95 -4.48 -24.61
CA ASP A 19 -10.77 -5.49 -23.94
C ASP A 19 -10.67 -5.36 -22.42
N LEU A 20 -9.44 -5.10 -21.91
CA LEU A 20 -9.16 -4.99 -20.49
C LEU A 20 -8.22 -3.83 -20.20
N VAL A 21 -8.66 -2.89 -19.39
CA VAL A 21 -7.83 -1.82 -18.81
C VAL A 21 -7.54 -2.12 -17.35
N ILE A 22 -6.28 -2.00 -16.93
CA ILE A 22 -5.83 -2.25 -15.56
C ILE A 22 -5.18 -0.99 -15.01
N VAL A 23 -5.67 -0.52 -13.88
CA VAL A 23 -5.15 0.67 -13.20
C VAL A 23 -4.19 0.26 -12.11
N GLY A 24 -2.89 0.46 -12.34
CA GLY A 24 -1.80 0.14 -11.44
C GLY A 24 -0.94 -1.04 -11.87
N GLY A 25 0.35 -0.76 -12.13
CA GLY A 25 1.40 -1.71 -12.53
C GLY A 25 2.08 -2.42 -11.35
N GLY A 26 1.33 -2.69 -10.28
CA GLY A 26 1.80 -3.49 -9.14
C GLY A 26 1.60 -4.99 -9.35
N PRO A 27 1.98 -5.82 -8.34
CA PRO A 27 1.87 -7.28 -8.45
C PRO A 27 0.47 -7.79 -8.82
N ALA A 28 -0.61 -7.15 -8.35
CA ALA A 28 -1.98 -7.53 -8.68
C ALA A 28 -2.32 -7.24 -10.15
N GLY A 29 -2.03 -6.01 -10.61
CA GLY A 29 -2.35 -5.61 -11.98
C GLY A 29 -1.55 -6.38 -13.01
N LEU A 30 -0.24 -6.52 -12.80
CA LEU A 30 0.63 -7.29 -13.68
C LEU A 30 0.22 -8.76 -13.76
N SER A 31 -0.09 -9.37 -12.61
CA SER A 31 -0.54 -10.77 -12.59
C SER A 31 -1.89 -10.96 -13.28
N ALA A 32 -2.78 -9.98 -13.19
CA ALA A 32 -4.04 -10.00 -13.93
C ALA A 32 -3.80 -9.92 -15.44
N ALA A 33 -2.96 -9.01 -15.90
CA ALA A 33 -2.62 -8.87 -17.32
C ALA A 33 -1.96 -10.12 -17.88
N ILE A 34 -0.95 -10.65 -17.18
CA ILE A 34 -0.25 -11.87 -17.55
C ILE A 34 -1.23 -13.04 -17.68
N LYS A 35 -2.06 -13.26 -16.65
CA LYS A 35 -3.04 -14.36 -16.64
C LYS A 35 -4.05 -14.22 -17.76
N ALA A 36 -4.54 -13.00 -18.03
CA ALA A 36 -5.46 -12.74 -19.13
C ALA A 36 -4.85 -13.10 -20.49
N LYS A 37 -3.60 -12.70 -20.74
CA LYS A 37 -2.88 -13.03 -21.99
C LYS A 37 -2.56 -14.52 -22.10
N GLN A 38 -2.18 -15.19 -20.99
CA GLN A 38 -1.97 -16.63 -20.98
C GLN A 38 -3.24 -17.38 -21.43
N LEU A 39 -4.39 -17.05 -20.81
CA LEU A 39 -5.68 -17.68 -21.14
C LEU A 39 -6.12 -17.40 -22.58
N ALA A 40 -5.90 -16.21 -23.08
CA ALA A 40 -6.21 -15.86 -24.47
C ALA A 40 -5.34 -16.67 -25.44
N ASN A 41 -4.04 -16.77 -25.19
CA ASN A 41 -3.11 -17.55 -26.00
C ASN A 41 -3.45 -19.05 -26.00
N GLU A 42 -3.79 -19.61 -24.83
CA GLU A 42 -4.24 -21.02 -24.70
C GLU A 42 -5.52 -21.28 -25.51
N ALA A 43 -6.41 -20.28 -25.58
CA ALA A 43 -7.64 -20.38 -26.37
C ALA A 43 -7.48 -20.02 -27.85
N GLY A 44 -6.28 -19.62 -28.28
CA GLY A 44 -6.01 -19.13 -29.64
C GLY A 44 -6.78 -17.87 -30.01
N LYS A 45 -7.05 -16.99 -29.01
CA LYS A 45 -7.76 -15.73 -29.17
C LYS A 45 -6.83 -14.56 -28.88
N GLU A 46 -7.06 -13.44 -29.55
CA GLU A 46 -6.44 -12.18 -29.20
C GLU A 46 -7.35 -11.37 -28.28
N ILE A 47 -6.75 -10.78 -27.24
CA ILE A 47 -7.36 -9.75 -26.40
C ILE A 47 -6.38 -8.59 -26.25
N SER A 48 -6.89 -7.39 -26.27
CA SER A 48 -6.11 -6.17 -26.00
C SER A 48 -6.14 -5.88 -24.52
N VAL A 49 -4.94 -5.76 -23.91
CA VAL A 49 -4.77 -5.50 -22.48
C VAL A 49 -3.79 -4.36 -22.30
N CYS A 50 -4.19 -3.32 -21.54
CA CYS A 50 -3.25 -2.29 -21.15
C CYS A 50 -3.21 -2.09 -19.64
N ILE A 51 -2.06 -1.60 -19.16
CA ILE A 51 -1.81 -1.20 -17.77
C ILE A 51 -1.41 0.27 -17.74
N LEU A 52 -2.09 1.04 -16.90
CA LEU A 52 -1.67 2.39 -16.52
C LEU A 52 -0.86 2.35 -15.23
N GLU A 53 0.32 2.96 -15.24
CA GLU A 53 1.16 3.14 -14.05
C GLU A 53 1.53 4.63 -13.90
N LYS A 54 1.24 5.21 -12.71
CA LYS A 54 1.54 6.62 -12.45
C LYS A 54 3.02 6.90 -12.22
N GLY A 55 3.79 5.91 -11.78
CA GLY A 55 5.23 6.00 -11.61
C GLY A 55 5.97 6.12 -12.94
N SER A 56 7.19 6.65 -12.90
CA SER A 56 8.03 6.81 -14.09
C SER A 56 8.40 5.49 -14.77
N GLU A 57 8.33 4.38 -14.04
CA GLU A 57 8.57 3.02 -14.50
C GLU A 57 7.83 2.00 -13.62
N ILE A 58 7.67 0.79 -14.11
CA ILE A 58 7.17 -0.33 -13.29
C ILE A 58 8.12 -0.54 -12.10
N GLY A 59 7.56 -0.64 -10.90
CA GLY A 59 8.33 -0.88 -9.67
C GLY A 59 8.82 0.37 -8.95
N ALA A 60 8.81 1.56 -9.57
CA ALA A 60 9.31 2.80 -8.96
C ALA A 60 8.65 3.12 -7.61
N HIS A 61 7.35 2.95 -7.51
CA HIS A 61 6.56 3.23 -6.31
C HIS A 61 6.36 2.02 -5.39
N ILE A 62 7.00 0.89 -5.68
CA ILE A 62 6.80 -0.32 -4.88
C ILE A 62 7.68 -0.29 -3.64
N LEU A 63 7.03 -0.38 -2.49
CA LEU A 63 7.65 -0.50 -1.18
C LEU A 63 6.96 -1.63 -0.40
N SER A 64 7.74 -2.59 0.08
CA SER A 64 7.24 -3.69 0.91
C SER A 64 8.29 -4.12 1.93
N GLY A 65 7.87 -4.73 3.03
CA GLY A 65 8.73 -5.39 4.00
C GLY A 65 9.59 -6.45 3.36
N ALA A 66 8.98 -7.24 2.66
CA ALA A 66 9.10 -8.22 1.62
C ALA A 66 9.70 -9.57 2.01
N VAL A 67 8.96 -10.26 2.88
CA VAL A 67 9.01 -11.73 2.90
C VAL A 67 7.83 -12.24 2.07
N MET A 68 8.11 -12.85 0.93
CA MET A 68 7.14 -13.29 -0.06
C MET A 68 6.86 -14.79 0.06
N ASP A 69 5.58 -15.16 0.12
CA ASP A 69 5.12 -16.54 -0.10
C ASP A 69 5.06 -16.77 -1.62
N PRO A 70 5.83 -17.72 -2.18
CA PRO A 70 5.92 -17.90 -3.63
C PRO A 70 4.70 -18.64 -4.25
N ARG A 71 3.74 -19.10 -3.45
CA ARG A 71 2.63 -19.95 -3.91
C ARG A 71 1.88 -19.40 -5.10
N ALA A 72 1.45 -18.13 -5.01
CA ALA A 72 0.70 -17.51 -6.11
C ALA A 72 1.57 -17.27 -7.35
N LEU A 73 2.87 -16.95 -7.16
CA LEU A 73 3.82 -16.82 -8.25
C LEU A 73 4.04 -18.18 -8.95
N THR A 74 4.12 -19.27 -8.17
CA THR A 74 4.23 -20.64 -8.71
C THR A 74 2.99 -21.06 -9.50
N GLU A 75 1.80 -20.61 -9.08
CA GLU A 75 0.58 -20.84 -9.88
C GLU A 75 0.58 -20.04 -11.19
N LEU A 76 1.13 -18.82 -11.19
CA LEU A 76 1.19 -17.98 -12.39
C LEU A 76 2.30 -18.43 -13.35
N PHE A 77 3.46 -18.80 -12.81
CA PHE A 77 4.65 -19.28 -13.52
C PHE A 77 5.25 -20.49 -12.78
N PRO A 78 4.88 -21.72 -13.13
CA PRO A 78 5.45 -22.92 -12.47
C PRO A 78 6.99 -23.00 -12.55
N SER A 79 7.59 -22.46 -13.60
CA SER A 79 9.04 -22.43 -13.85
C SER A 79 9.70 -21.08 -13.50
N TRP A 80 9.14 -20.32 -12.56
CA TRP A 80 9.66 -18.98 -12.23
C TRP A 80 11.14 -18.97 -11.84
N LYS A 81 11.66 -20.05 -11.25
CA LYS A 81 13.10 -20.17 -10.89
C LYS A 81 13.97 -20.22 -12.15
N GLU A 82 13.61 -21.06 -13.10
CA GLU A 82 14.31 -21.21 -14.39
C GLU A 82 14.18 -19.96 -15.25
N MET A 83 13.08 -19.20 -15.09
CA MET A 83 12.84 -17.93 -15.75
C MET A 83 13.61 -16.76 -15.10
N GLY A 84 14.35 -17.01 -14.02
CA GLY A 84 15.19 -16.01 -13.37
C GLY A 84 14.39 -14.96 -12.57
N ALA A 85 13.26 -15.34 -11.97
CA ALA A 85 12.54 -14.44 -11.06
C ALA A 85 13.45 -14.05 -9.88
N PRO A 86 13.54 -12.74 -9.52
CA PRO A 86 14.50 -12.25 -8.53
C PRO A 86 14.00 -12.49 -7.10
N LEU A 87 13.94 -13.75 -6.69
CA LEU A 87 13.70 -14.14 -5.30
C LEU A 87 15.04 -14.37 -4.62
N ASP A 88 15.60 -13.31 -4.01
CA ASP A 88 17.00 -13.17 -3.67
C ASP A 88 17.49 -14.14 -2.60
N ALA A 89 16.71 -14.37 -1.52
CA ALA A 89 17.15 -15.20 -0.40
C ALA A 89 16.00 -16.04 0.17
N GLU A 90 16.17 -17.36 0.19
CA GLU A 90 15.27 -18.25 0.91
C GLU A 90 15.38 -18.00 2.42
N VAL A 91 14.26 -18.02 3.13
CA VAL A 91 14.25 -17.87 4.59
C VAL A 91 14.84 -19.13 5.24
N THR A 92 15.97 -18.96 5.90
CA THR A 92 16.69 -20.05 6.60
C THR A 92 16.54 -19.98 8.11
N GLN A 93 16.27 -18.77 8.65
CA GLN A 93 16.08 -18.54 10.07
C GLN A 93 14.94 -17.57 10.31
N ASP A 94 14.13 -17.87 11.32
CA ASP A 94 12.98 -17.06 11.70
C ASP A 94 13.00 -16.78 13.21
N GLN A 95 12.96 -15.51 13.59
CA GLN A 95 13.02 -15.07 14.98
C GLN A 95 11.87 -14.10 15.26
N PHE A 96 11.26 -14.25 16.43
CA PHE A 96 10.30 -13.30 16.95
C PHE A 96 10.78 -12.78 18.30
N LEU A 97 11.00 -11.46 18.40
CA LEU A 97 11.48 -10.80 19.61
C LEU A 97 10.36 -9.96 20.22
N PHE A 98 10.18 -10.10 21.52
CA PHE A 98 9.45 -9.14 22.31
C PHE A 98 10.43 -8.13 22.90
N LEU A 99 10.23 -6.84 22.60
CA LEU A 99 11.12 -5.77 23.04
C LEU A 99 10.52 -5.01 24.23
N THR A 100 11.34 -4.77 25.22
CA THR A 100 11.14 -3.71 26.22
C THR A 100 12.04 -2.54 25.86
N LYS A 101 12.09 -1.49 26.64
CA LYS A 101 12.93 -0.31 26.34
C LYS A 101 14.45 -0.65 26.23
N GLU A 102 14.92 -1.60 27.02
CA GLU A 102 16.37 -1.88 27.16
C GLU A 102 16.73 -3.34 26.92
N SER A 103 15.74 -4.23 26.86
CA SER A 103 15.99 -5.66 26.73
C SER A 103 15.09 -6.32 25.69
N SER A 104 15.48 -7.49 25.23
CA SER A 104 14.71 -8.29 24.28
C SER A 104 14.54 -9.73 24.80
N PHE A 105 13.40 -10.30 24.51
CA PHE A 105 13.09 -11.69 24.77
C PHE A 105 12.72 -12.39 23.45
N GLN A 106 13.44 -13.45 23.12
CA GLN A 106 13.11 -14.26 21.95
C GLN A 106 11.97 -15.22 22.30
N VAL A 107 10.84 -15.10 21.59
CA VAL A 107 9.74 -16.05 21.72
C VAL A 107 10.15 -17.35 21.02
N PRO A 108 10.13 -18.51 21.72
CA PRO A 108 10.47 -19.77 21.09
C PRO A 108 9.55 -20.10 19.91
N ASN A 109 10.11 -20.55 18.78
CA ASN A 109 9.36 -20.80 17.54
C ASN A 109 8.20 -21.80 17.72
N TRP A 110 8.30 -22.74 18.67
CA TRP A 110 7.21 -23.68 18.97
C TRP A 110 6.00 -23.02 19.64
N MET A 111 6.20 -21.85 20.27
CA MET A 111 5.10 -21.06 20.85
C MET A 111 4.38 -20.21 19.80
N LEU A 112 5.01 -19.89 18.69
CA LEU A 112 4.41 -19.06 17.64
C LEU A 112 3.31 -19.82 16.90
N PRO A 113 2.19 -19.17 16.58
CA PRO A 113 1.20 -19.69 15.64
C PRO A 113 1.83 -19.97 14.27
N HIS A 114 1.27 -20.93 13.55
CA HIS A 114 1.78 -21.31 12.22
C HIS A 114 1.80 -20.15 11.23
N CYS A 115 0.86 -19.20 11.33
CA CYS A 115 0.79 -18.01 10.47
C CYS A 115 2.02 -17.09 10.56
N PHE A 116 2.79 -17.15 11.65
CA PHE A 116 4.03 -16.36 11.81
C PHE A 116 5.28 -17.05 11.24
N LYS A 117 5.20 -18.33 10.84
CA LYS A 117 6.34 -19.06 10.29
C LYS A 117 6.61 -18.67 8.86
N ASN A 118 7.89 -18.49 8.52
CA ASN A 118 8.34 -18.06 7.22
C ASN A 118 9.13 -19.13 6.42
N GLU A 119 9.17 -20.36 6.90
CA GLU A 119 9.77 -21.48 6.18
C GLU A 119 9.15 -21.64 4.79
N GLY A 120 9.98 -21.77 3.76
CA GLY A 120 9.57 -21.86 2.36
C GLY A 120 9.22 -20.52 1.70
N ASN A 121 9.35 -19.41 2.43
CA ASN A 121 9.21 -18.07 1.88
C ASN A 121 10.58 -17.51 1.46
N TYR A 122 10.55 -16.38 0.74
CA TYR A 122 11.74 -15.71 0.24
C TYR A 122 11.78 -14.25 0.71
N ILE A 123 12.95 -13.78 1.11
CA ILE A 123 13.22 -12.37 1.31
C ILE A 123 13.52 -11.78 -0.06
N VAL A 124 12.77 -10.75 -0.48
CA VAL A 124 12.86 -10.20 -1.83
C VAL A 124 12.84 -8.67 -1.82
N SER A 125 13.36 -8.05 -2.86
CA SER A 125 12.93 -6.72 -3.27
C SER A 125 11.64 -6.84 -4.08
N LEU A 126 10.51 -6.42 -3.52
CA LEU A 126 9.24 -6.50 -4.26
C LEU A 126 9.25 -5.58 -5.50
N ALA A 127 10.02 -4.51 -5.49
CA ALA A 127 10.21 -3.66 -6.66
C ALA A 127 10.87 -4.43 -7.81
N ASN A 128 11.92 -5.23 -7.52
CA ASN A 128 12.58 -6.06 -8.53
C ASN A 128 11.66 -7.16 -9.06
N VAL A 129 10.92 -7.83 -8.17
CA VAL A 129 9.91 -8.84 -8.58
C VAL A 129 8.84 -8.19 -9.48
N THR A 130 8.41 -6.98 -9.16
CA THR A 130 7.41 -6.24 -9.95
C THR A 130 7.96 -5.86 -11.32
N ARG A 131 9.21 -5.41 -11.42
CA ARG A 131 9.87 -5.14 -12.71
C ARG A 131 9.96 -6.40 -13.57
N TRP A 132 10.35 -7.52 -12.96
CA TRP A 132 10.38 -8.81 -13.65
C TRP A 132 9.00 -9.23 -14.16
N LEU A 133 7.94 -9.07 -13.35
CA LEU A 133 6.57 -9.31 -13.79
C LEU A 133 6.17 -8.38 -14.94
N GLY A 134 6.58 -7.10 -14.90
CA GLY A 134 6.37 -6.15 -15.99
C GLY A 134 6.96 -6.64 -17.31
N GLN A 135 8.20 -7.11 -17.27
CA GLN A 135 8.86 -7.68 -18.45
C GLN A 135 8.14 -8.94 -18.97
N GLN A 136 7.65 -9.82 -18.06
CA GLN A 136 6.86 -10.98 -18.50
C GLN A 136 5.53 -10.55 -19.14
N ALA A 137 4.89 -9.49 -18.64
CA ALA A 137 3.67 -8.95 -19.23
C ALA A 137 3.91 -8.39 -20.64
N GLU A 138 4.97 -7.59 -20.82
CA GLU A 138 5.37 -7.05 -22.14
C GLU A 138 5.70 -8.18 -23.14
N ASN A 139 6.41 -9.23 -22.72
CA ASN A 139 6.72 -10.40 -23.54
C ASN A 139 5.46 -11.12 -24.02
N LEU A 140 4.34 -11.01 -23.31
CA LEU A 140 3.04 -11.56 -23.68
C LEU A 140 2.19 -10.57 -24.52
N GLY A 141 2.72 -9.38 -24.83
CA GLY A 141 2.02 -8.37 -25.62
C GLY A 141 1.01 -7.55 -24.80
N VAL A 142 1.28 -7.32 -23.52
CA VAL A 142 0.56 -6.33 -22.71
C VAL A 142 1.15 -4.95 -22.99
N GLU A 143 0.31 -3.97 -23.25
CA GLU A 143 0.74 -2.57 -23.37
C GLU A 143 0.83 -1.95 -21.99
N ILE A 144 2.00 -1.45 -21.61
CA ILE A 144 2.25 -0.80 -20.32
C ILE A 144 2.54 0.67 -20.55
N PHE A 145 1.81 1.54 -19.86
CA PHE A 145 1.95 3.00 -19.95
C PHE A 145 2.48 3.55 -18.60
N PRO A 146 3.80 3.55 -18.37
CA PRO A 146 4.38 4.21 -17.21
C PRO A 146 4.34 5.73 -17.39
N GLY A 147 4.16 6.47 -16.29
CA GLY A 147 4.00 7.93 -16.32
C GLY A 147 2.58 8.39 -16.67
N PHE A 148 1.63 7.49 -16.86
CA PHE A 148 0.23 7.83 -17.16
C PHE A 148 -0.68 7.46 -15.97
N PRO A 149 -1.00 8.43 -15.09
CA PRO A 149 -1.92 8.21 -13.99
C PRO A 149 -3.36 8.14 -14.49
N ALA A 150 -4.12 7.15 -14.05
CA ALA A 150 -5.57 7.19 -14.20
C ALA A 150 -6.14 8.22 -13.20
N ALA A 151 -6.81 9.25 -13.70
CA ALA A 151 -7.30 10.37 -12.90
C ALA A 151 -8.82 10.36 -12.72
N GLU A 152 -9.57 9.89 -13.72
CA GLU A 152 -11.04 9.87 -13.73
C GLU A 152 -11.55 8.52 -14.22
N ILE A 153 -12.77 8.17 -13.83
CA ILE A 153 -13.44 6.94 -14.27
C ILE A 153 -14.45 7.28 -15.36
N LEU A 154 -14.40 6.53 -16.46
CA LEU A 154 -15.40 6.60 -17.51
C LEU A 154 -16.62 5.72 -17.17
N TYR A 155 -17.80 6.28 -17.33
CA TYR A 155 -19.08 5.57 -17.16
C TYR A 155 -19.87 5.62 -18.45
N ASN A 156 -20.52 4.51 -18.81
CA ASN A 156 -21.48 4.48 -19.90
C ASN A 156 -22.84 5.06 -19.48
N GLU A 157 -23.79 5.13 -20.41
CA GLU A 157 -25.13 5.68 -20.17
C GLU A 157 -25.91 4.91 -19.08
N GLN A 158 -25.59 3.63 -18.86
CA GLN A 158 -26.19 2.78 -17.83
C GLN A 158 -25.50 2.94 -16.47
N GLY A 159 -24.45 3.75 -16.38
CA GLY A 159 -23.67 4.00 -15.18
C GLY A 159 -22.66 2.90 -14.84
N ALA A 160 -22.41 1.96 -15.75
CA ALA A 160 -21.36 0.97 -15.62
C ALA A 160 -20.00 1.60 -15.97
N VAL A 161 -18.92 1.14 -15.33
CA VAL A 161 -17.56 1.54 -15.68
C VAL A 161 -17.25 1.02 -17.09
N CYS A 162 -16.73 1.90 -17.94
CA CYS A 162 -16.33 1.56 -19.32
C CYS A 162 -14.91 2.07 -19.66
N GLY A 163 -14.06 2.25 -18.67
CA GLY A 163 -12.68 2.70 -18.83
C GLY A 163 -12.28 3.78 -17.84
N VAL A 164 -11.19 4.45 -18.13
CA VAL A 164 -10.63 5.56 -17.33
C VAL A 164 -10.08 6.66 -18.23
N ILE A 165 -9.92 7.85 -17.64
CA ILE A 165 -9.24 8.99 -18.26
C ILE A 165 -7.90 9.18 -17.57
N THR A 166 -6.83 9.37 -18.33
CA THR A 166 -5.51 9.72 -17.77
C THR A 166 -5.50 11.18 -17.30
N GLY A 167 -4.62 11.50 -16.36
CA GLY A 167 -4.42 12.87 -15.90
C GLY A 167 -3.90 13.77 -17.02
N ALA A 168 -4.34 15.02 -17.05
CA ALA A 168 -3.73 16.04 -17.87
C ALA A 168 -2.30 16.32 -17.39
N MET A 169 -1.41 16.71 -18.30
CA MET A 169 -0.01 17.05 -18.03
C MET A 169 0.26 18.50 -18.46
N GLY A 170 1.24 19.13 -17.82
CA GLY A 170 1.64 20.49 -18.15
C GLY A 170 0.67 21.57 -17.66
N LEU A 171 0.02 21.37 -16.52
CA LEU A 171 -0.71 22.42 -15.79
C LEU A 171 0.21 23.13 -14.80
N ASP A 172 0.05 24.45 -14.67
CA ASP A 172 0.69 25.24 -13.62
C ASP A 172 0.02 25.05 -12.23
N LYS A 173 0.57 25.68 -11.19
CA LYS A 173 0.02 25.60 -9.81
C LYS A 173 -1.44 26.06 -9.68
N GLU A 174 -1.84 27.00 -10.52
CA GLU A 174 -3.17 27.58 -10.60
C GLU A 174 -4.13 26.75 -11.46
N GLY A 175 -3.63 25.67 -12.11
CA GLY A 175 -4.40 24.81 -13.00
C GLY A 175 -4.57 25.37 -14.41
N ASN A 176 -3.71 26.29 -14.85
CA ASN A 176 -3.72 26.80 -16.21
C ASN A 176 -2.76 26.01 -17.10
N PRO A 177 -3.10 25.81 -18.38
CA PRO A 177 -2.23 25.10 -19.32
C PRO A 177 -0.95 25.88 -19.61
N THR A 178 0.18 25.18 -19.60
CA THR A 178 1.49 25.68 -20.04
C THR A 178 1.75 25.31 -21.49
N ASP A 179 2.92 25.70 -22.02
CA ASP A 179 3.33 25.32 -23.38
C ASP A 179 3.49 23.80 -23.58
N GLN A 180 3.58 23.04 -22.49
CA GLN A 180 3.71 21.58 -22.50
C GLN A 180 2.38 20.87 -22.18
N PHE A 181 1.28 21.60 -22.19
CA PHE A 181 -0.01 21.05 -21.84
C PHE A 181 -0.46 19.93 -22.78
N GLN A 182 -0.88 18.83 -22.19
CA GLN A 182 -1.49 17.69 -22.87
C GLN A 182 -2.77 17.29 -22.15
N LEU A 183 -3.87 17.25 -22.88
CA LEU A 183 -5.14 16.78 -22.35
C LEU A 183 -5.07 15.27 -22.11
N GLY A 184 -5.61 14.82 -20.97
CA GLY A 184 -5.66 13.39 -20.68
C GLY A 184 -6.46 12.59 -21.72
N MET A 185 -6.06 11.35 -21.97
CA MET A 185 -6.66 10.44 -22.95
C MET A 185 -7.76 9.58 -22.31
N GLU A 186 -8.75 9.16 -23.09
CA GLU A 186 -9.74 8.17 -22.72
C GLU A 186 -9.25 6.77 -23.07
N LEU A 187 -9.11 5.89 -22.07
CA LEU A 187 -8.86 4.47 -22.30
C LEU A 187 -10.16 3.73 -22.02
N ARG A 188 -10.87 3.40 -23.10
CA ARG A 188 -12.14 2.69 -23.04
C ARG A 188 -11.92 1.21 -22.92
N ALA A 189 -12.75 0.53 -22.12
CA ALA A 189 -12.59 -0.89 -21.85
C ALA A 189 -13.92 -1.63 -21.76
N LYS A 190 -13.90 -2.89 -22.17
CA LYS A 190 -15.02 -3.81 -21.87
C LYS A 190 -15.09 -4.10 -20.38
N TYR A 191 -13.92 -4.24 -19.72
CA TYR A 191 -13.78 -4.33 -18.26
C TYR A 191 -12.57 -3.54 -17.76
N THR A 192 -12.68 -2.98 -16.56
CA THR A 192 -11.60 -2.25 -15.88
C THR A 192 -11.28 -2.87 -14.54
N LEU A 193 -10.00 -3.20 -14.30
CA LEU A 193 -9.53 -3.72 -13.01
C LEU A 193 -8.76 -2.64 -12.26
N PHE A 194 -9.17 -2.35 -11.02
CA PHE A 194 -8.51 -1.39 -10.16
C PHE A 194 -7.52 -2.11 -9.24
N ALA A 195 -6.24 -1.79 -9.39
CA ALA A 195 -5.10 -2.40 -8.71
C ALA A 195 -4.18 -1.33 -8.09
N GLU A 196 -4.73 -0.20 -7.64
CA GLU A 196 -4.01 0.98 -7.19
C GLU A 196 -3.28 0.82 -5.84
N GLY A 197 -3.40 -0.36 -5.22
CA GLY A 197 -2.83 -0.64 -3.92
C GLY A 197 -3.64 -0.06 -2.76
N SER A 198 -3.01 0.07 -1.59
CA SER A 198 -3.72 0.56 -0.40
C SER A 198 -4.29 1.96 -0.61
N ARG A 199 -5.59 2.13 -0.36
CA ARG A 199 -6.31 3.39 -0.50
C ARG A 199 -6.22 3.97 -1.92
N GLY A 200 -6.66 3.20 -2.92
CA GLY A 200 -6.70 3.61 -4.34
C GLY A 200 -7.45 4.91 -4.54
N HIS A 201 -6.95 5.77 -5.44
CA HIS A 201 -7.59 7.05 -5.74
C HIS A 201 -8.96 6.84 -6.41
N LEU A 202 -9.01 6.03 -7.46
CA LEU A 202 -10.25 5.67 -8.14
C LEU A 202 -10.99 4.55 -7.41
N GLY A 203 -10.27 3.62 -6.77
CA GLY A 203 -10.85 2.58 -5.93
C GLY A 203 -11.82 3.14 -4.88
N LYS A 204 -11.46 4.24 -4.20
CA LYS A 204 -12.37 4.94 -3.27
C LYS A 204 -13.66 5.41 -3.94
N GLN A 205 -13.55 5.90 -5.17
CA GLN A 205 -14.70 6.44 -5.91
C GLN A 205 -15.67 5.34 -6.30
N VAL A 206 -15.19 4.20 -6.82
CA VAL A 206 -16.07 3.06 -7.15
C VAL A 206 -16.68 2.43 -5.91
N ILE A 207 -15.91 2.31 -4.81
CA ILE A 207 -16.46 1.83 -3.52
C ILE A 207 -17.62 2.70 -3.07
N SER A 208 -17.46 4.01 -3.07
CA SER A 208 -18.50 4.97 -2.69
C SER A 208 -19.69 4.96 -3.65
N LYS A 209 -19.43 5.02 -4.97
CA LYS A 209 -20.49 5.09 -6.00
C LYS A 209 -21.40 3.87 -5.97
N PHE A 210 -20.83 2.69 -5.83
CA PHE A 210 -21.59 1.44 -5.84
C PHE A 210 -21.89 0.90 -4.44
N ALA A 211 -21.60 1.67 -3.37
CA ALA A 211 -21.79 1.28 -1.96
C ALA A 211 -21.25 -0.13 -1.66
N LEU A 212 -20.02 -0.41 -2.14
CA LEU A 212 -19.44 -1.75 -2.09
C LEU A 212 -19.07 -2.18 -0.66
N ASP A 213 -18.80 -1.25 0.23
CA ASP A 213 -18.40 -1.45 1.63
C ASP A 213 -19.57 -1.46 2.63
N LYS A 214 -20.82 -1.33 2.14
CA LYS A 214 -22.01 -1.21 2.99
C LYS A 214 -22.15 -2.32 4.04
N ASP A 215 -21.76 -3.54 3.67
CA ASP A 215 -21.91 -4.73 4.51
C ASP A 215 -20.57 -5.20 5.12
N ALA A 216 -19.49 -4.41 4.96
CA ALA A 216 -18.16 -4.69 5.47
C ALA A 216 -17.85 -3.92 6.75
N ASP A 217 -16.90 -4.44 7.53
CA ASP A 217 -16.30 -3.66 8.63
C ASP A 217 -15.52 -2.46 8.07
N PRO A 218 -15.37 -1.36 8.82
CA PRO A 218 -14.46 -0.29 8.44
C PRO A 218 -13.06 -0.84 8.12
N GLN A 219 -12.47 -0.41 7.00
CA GLN A 219 -11.10 -0.82 6.69
C GLN A 219 -10.14 -0.24 7.71
N SER A 220 -9.21 -1.06 8.18
CA SER A 220 -8.12 -0.63 9.04
C SER A 220 -6.81 -0.60 8.26
N TYR A 221 -5.95 0.35 8.60
CA TYR A 221 -4.68 0.57 7.93
C TYR A 221 -3.51 0.61 8.90
N GLY A 222 -2.32 0.41 8.37
CA GLY A 222 -1.07 0.72 9.04
C GLY A 222 -0.20 1.59 8.14
N ILE A 223 0.66 2.41 8.74
CA ILE A 223 1.77 3.03 8.02
C ILE A 223 3.03 2.19 8.23
N GLY A 224 3.57 1.67 7.14
CA GLY A 224 4.87 1.01 7.11
C GLY A 224 5.95 2.00 6.71
N ILE A 225 6.99 2.11 7.52
CA ILE A 225 8.19 2.90 7.25
C ILE A 225 9.35 1.93 7.14
N LYS A 226 10.16 2.07 6.10
CA LYS A 226 11.25 1.15 5.80
C LYS A 226 12.52 1.90 5.42
N GLU A 227 13.65 1.35 5.82
CA GLU A 227 14.98 1.70 5.32
C GLU A 227 15.68 0.45 4.79
N LEU A 228 16.52 0.64 3.79
CA LEU A 228 17.48 -0.34 3.30
C LEU A 228 18.88 0.10 3.73
N TRP A 229 19.61 -0.83 4.31
CA TRP A 229 20.97 -0.61 4.81
C TRP A 229 21.96 -1.58 4.17
N GLU A 230 23.16 -1.10 3.92
CA GLU A 230 24.37 -1.92 3.75
C GLU A 230 25.05 -2.02 5.10
N VAL A 231 25.23 -3.25 5.58
CA VAL A 231 25.83 -3.53 6.89
C VAL A 231 27.22 -4.14 6.73
N GLU A 232 28.01 -4.13 7.81
CA GLU A 232 29.29 -4.83 7.81
C GLU A 232 29.09 -6.33 7.50
N PRO A 233 29.96 -6.95 6.68
CA PRO A 233 29.83 -8.37 6.29
C PRO A 233 29.69 -9.32 7.48
N SER A 234 30.35 -9.02 8.60
CA SER A 234 30.29 -9.80 9.85
C SER A 234 28.91 -9.79 10.50
N LYS A 235 28.07 -8.81 10.17
CA LYS A 235 26.70 -8.62 10.70
C LYS A 235 25.63 -9.10 9.73
N SER A 236 25.99 -9.38 8.49
CA SER A 236 25.08 -9.90 7.47
C SER A 236 24.79 -11.39 7.71
N LYS A 237 23.50 -11.75 7.64
CA LYS A 237 23.00 -13.13 7.83
C LYS A 237 21.91 -13.43 6.79
N PRO A 238 22.26 -13.59 5.52
CA PRO A 238 21.26 -13.81 4.46
C PRO A 238 20.27 -14.92 4.81
N GLY A 239 18.99 -14.68 4.61
CA GLY A 239 17.92 -15.61 4.96
C GLY A 239 17.39 -15.49 6.41
N LEU A 240 17.98 -14.61 7.25
CA LEU A 240 17.44 -14.33 8.58
C LEU A 240 16.26 -13.34 8.50
N VAL A 241 15.13 -13.76 9.07
CA VAL A 241 13.93 -12.94 9.30
C VAL A 241 13.77 -12.68 10.78
N VAL A 242 13.67 -11.42 11.18
CA VAL A 242 13.37 -11.02 12.56
C VAL A 242 12.10 -10.18 12.56
N HIS A 243 11.10 -10.61 13.30
CA HIS A 243 9.94 -9.79 13.64
C HIS A 243 10.00 -9.36 15.10
N THR A 244 9.48 -8.19 15.41
CA THR A 244 9.42 -7.73 16.79
C THR A 244 8.05 -7.14 17.15
N ALA A 245 7.70 -7.22 18.44
CA ALA A 245 6.55 -6.55 19.03
C ALA A 245 6.94 -5.89 20.35
N GLY A 246 6.11 -5.00 20.87
CA GLY A 246 6.34 -4.22 22.08
C GLY A 246 7.01 -2.90 21.77
N TRP A 247 8.06 -2.54 22.53
CA TRP A 247 8.76 -1.26 22.33
C TRP A 247 9.18 -1.03 20.86
N PRO A 248 9.06 0.20 20.29
CA PRO A 248 8.79 1.49 20.96
C PRO A 248 7.31 1.82 21.17
N LEU A 249 6.39 1.01 20.64
CA LEU A 249 4.96 1.30 20.72
C LEU A 249 4.40 0.95 22.09
N GLU A 250 3.46 1.75 22.55
CA GLU A 250 2.68 1.44 23.75
C GLU A 250 1.73 0.26 23.50
N SER A 251 1.31 -0.40 24.57
CA SER A 251 0.52 -1.63 24.50
C SER A 251 -0.86 -1.49 23.85
N ASP A 252 -1.40 -0.29 23.78
CA ASP A 252 -2.67 0.05 23.13
C ASP A 252 -2.52 0.45 21.65
N THR A 253 -1.29 0.62 21.19
CA THR A 253 -0.97 0.96 19.79
C THR A 253 -0.55 -0.28 19.02
N TYR A 254 -1.41 -0.71 18.10
CA TYR A 254 -1.11 -1.85 17.22
C TYR A 254 0.07 -1.54 16.31
N GLY A 255 0.98 -2.49 16.21
CA GLY A 255 2.13 -2.39 15.30
C GLY A 255 3.19 -3.44 15.58
N GLY A 256 4.30 -3.30 14.93
CA GLY A 256 5.45 -4.18 15.06
C GLY A 256 6.51 -3.83 14.03
N SER A 257 7.68 -4.41 14.19
CA SER A 257 8.79 -4.13 13.29
C SER A 257 9.38 -5.40 12.70
N PHE A 258 10.18 -5.19 11.68
CA PHE A 258 10.87 -6.25 10.99
C PHE A 258 12.31 -5.86 10.68
N LEU A 259 13.16 -6.89 10.58
CA LEU A 259 14.53 -6.79 10.13
C LEU A 259 14.84 -8.04 9.31
N TYR A 260 15.14 -7.84 8.02
CA TYR A 260 15.33 -8.91 7.05
C TYR A 260 16.70 -8.81 6.41
N HIS A 261 17.47 -9.88 6.48
CA HIS A 261 18.79 -9.97 5.87
C HIS A 261 18.70 -10.52 4.45
N LEU A 262 18.91 -9.65 3.46
CA LEU A 262 19.00 -9.98 2.04
C LEU A 262 20.43 -10.47 1.71
N GLY A 263 20.68 -10.76 0.44
CA GLY A 263 22.03 -10.92 -0.09
C GLY A 263 22.85 -9.62 -0.07
N ASP A 264 24.12 -9.70 -0.47
CA ASP A 264 25.02 -8.55 -0.69
C ASP A 264 25.15 -7.61 0.52
N ASN A 265 25.17 -8.16 1.74
CA ASN A 265 25.25 -7.41 2.99
C ASN A 265 24.12 -6.37 3.18
N LYS A 266 22.99 -6.56 2.52
CA LYS A 266 21.84 -5.67 2.65
C LYS A 266 20.89 -6.15 3.73
N VAL A 267 20.37 -5.20 4.50
CA VAL A 267 19.36 -5.43 5.53
C VAL A 267 18.22 -4.44 5.33
N ALA A 268 17.02 -4.97 5.22
CA ALA A 268 15.79 -4.18 5.25
C ALA A 268 15.26 -4.09 6.68
N VAL A 269 15.01 -2.90 7.17
CA VAL A 269 14.44 -2.65 8.49
C VAL A 269 13.22 -1.76 8.38
N GLY A 270 12.19 -2.04 9.14
CA GLY A 270 11.00 -1.21 9.15
C GLY A 270 10.13 -1.37 10.39
N LEU A 271 9.25 -0.40 10.55
CA LEU A 271 8.21 -0.36 11.58
C LEU A 271 6.86 -0.13 10.92
N VAL A 272 5.88 -0.91 11.33
CA VAL A 272 4.47 -0.70 10.99
C VAL A 272 3.76 -0.17 12.21
N VAL A 273 3.05 0.96 12.06
CA VAL A 273 2.18 1.53 13.09
C VAL A 273 0.75 1.52 12.59
N GLY A 274 -0.14 0.86 13.33
CA GLY A 274 -1.58 0.86 13.01
C GLY A 274 -2.16 2.26 13.14
N LEU A 275 -2.89 2.72 12.14
CA LEU A 275 -3.42 4.09 12.10
C LEU A 275 -4.64 4.32 13.04
N SER A 276 -5.07 3.28 13.74
CA SER A 276 -6.06 3.38 14.83
C SER A 276 -5.49 3.88 16.16
N TYR A 277 -4.23 4.31 16.22
CA TYR A 277 -3.66 4.90 17.45
C TYR A 277 -4.40 6.16 17.87
N LYS A 278 -4.39 6.44 19.20
CA LYS A 278 -5.21 7.46 19.85
C LYS A 278 -4.48 8.77 20.08
N ASN A 279 -3.20 8.70 20.43
CA ASN A 279 -2.41 9.86 20.84
C ASN A 279 -2.00 10.74 19.64
N PRO A 280 -2.49 11.99 19.51
CA PRO A 280 -2.16 12.88 18.39
C PRO A 280 -0.69 13.34 18.39
N TYR A 281 0.04 13.12 19.47
CA TYR A 281 1.47 13.44 19.56
C TYR A 281 2.36 12.31 19.05
N LEU A 282 1.82 11.14 18.73
CA LEU A 282 2.58 10.02 18.17
C LEU A 282 3.02 10.35 16.74
N SER A 283 4.31 10.19 16.48
CA SER A 283 4.91 10.30 15.15
C SER A 283 5.44 8.93 14.71
N PRO A 284 4.82 8.28 13.73
CA PRO A 284 5.31 6.99 13.23
C PRO A 284 6.77 7.04 12.75
N PHE A 285 7.19 8.17 12.16
CA PHE A 285 8.58 8.38 11.74
C PHE A 285 9.54 8.36 12.94
N GLU A 286 9.23 9.11 13.99
CA GLU A 286 10.08 9.22 15.18
C GLU A 286 10.08 7.89 15.99
N GLU A 287 8.95 7.18 16.01
CA GLU A 287 8.90 5.84 16.61
C GLU A 287 9.83 4.87 15.87
N PHE A 288 9.90 4.95 14.55
CA PHE A 288 10.84 4.16 13.76
C PHE A 288 12.30 4.54 14.06
N GLN A 289 12.62 5.84 14.24
CA GLN A 289 13.96 6.26 14.66
C GLN A 289 14.29 5.71 16.06
N ARG A 290 13.35 5.80 17.02
CA ARG A 290 13.50 5.22 18.36
C ARG A 290 13.76 3.72 18.31
N TYR A 291 13.02 2.99 17.48
CA TYR A 291 13.20 1.56 17.30
C TYR A 291 14.64 1.18 16.97
N LYS A 292 15.28 1.89 16.07
CA LYS A 292 16.67 1.64 15.67
C LYS A 292 17.70 1.88 16.79
N LEU A 293 17.35 2.67 17.79
CA LEU A 293 18.20 2.91 18.96
C LEU A 293 18.16 1.78 19.99
N HIS A 294 17.22 0.84 19.89
CA HIS A 294 17.16 -0.30 20.79
C HIS A 294 18.47 -1.12 20.72
N PRO A 295 19.13 -1.46 21.87
CA PRO A 295 20.46 -2.10 21.87
C PRO A 295 20.55 -3.30 20.94
N LYS A 296 19.56 -4.19 20.98
CA LYS A 296 19.51 -5.42 20.15
C LYS A 296 19.37 -5.14 18.64
N ILE A 297 18.77 -4.03 18.27
CA ILE A 297 18.53 -3.64 16.87
C ILE A 297 19.69 -2.83 16.34
N ARG A 298 20.16 -1.88 17.13
CA ARG A 298 21.27 -0.96 16.82
C ARG A 298 22.54 -1.70 16.42
N GLU A 299 22.87 -2.81 17.09
CA GLU A 299 24.10 -3.60 16.84
C GLU A 299 24.24 -4.01 15.36
N THR A 300 23.12 -4.21 14.65
CA THR A 300 23.11 -4.58 13.23
C THR A 300 23.62 -3.43 12.34
N PHE A 301 23.29 -2.19 12.70
CA PHE A 301 23.51 -1.00 11.84
C PHE A 301 24.80 -0.24 12.15
N GLU A 302 25.45 -0.49 13.29
CA GLU A 302 26.71 0.18 13.64
C GLU A 302 27.78 -0.13 12.59
N GLY A 303 28.41 0.92 12.04
CA GLY A 303 29.38 0.81 10.94
C GLY A 303 28.74 0.67 9.55
N GLY A 304 27.42 0.50 9.48
CA GLY A 304 26.69 0.38 8.22
C GLY A 304 26.35 1.73 7.58
N LYS A 305 25.79 1.67 6.38
CA LYS A 305 25.34 2.82 5.58
C LYS A 305 23.89 2.67 5.20
N ARG A 306 23.08 3.69 5.46
CA ARG A 306 21.70 3.78 4.98
C ARG A 306 21.69 4.06 3.48
N LEU A 307 20.97 3.24 2.71
CA LEU A 307 20.89 3.33 1.25
C LEU A 307 19.62 3.97 0.74
N ALA A 308 18.47 3.63 1.35
CA ALA A 308 17.17 4.10 0.91
C ALA A 308 16.19 4.24 2.08
N TYR A 309 15.14 5.03 1.87
CA TYR A 309 14.04 5.27 2.80
C TYR A 309 12.72 5.30 2.04
N GLY A 310 11.67 4.80 2.65
CA GLY A 310 10.33 4.91 2.11
C GLY A 310 9.25 4.69 3.14
N ALA A 311 8.04 5.11 2.79
CA ALA A 311 6.86 4.93 3.62
C ALA A 311 5.62 4.67 2.76
N ARG A 312 4.75 3.74 3.21
CA ARG A 312 3.50 3.43 2.52
C ARG A 312 2.45 2.92 3.49
N ALA A 313 1.20 3.34 3.30
CA ALA A 313 0.08 2.74 3.99
C ALA A 313 -0.19 1.33 3.44
N LEU A 314 -0.65 0.47 4.31
CA LEU A 314 -1.08 -0.90 4.00
C LEU A 314 -2.43 -1.17 4.65
N THR A 315 -3.26 -2.01 4.01
CA THR A 315 -4.52 -2.47 4.57
C THR A 315 -4.28 -3.54 5.64
N ALA A 316 -5.09 -3.55 6.69
CA ALA A 316 -4.93 -4.49 7.81
C ALA A 316 -6.26 -5.04 8.35
N GLY A 317 -7.41 -4.65 7.77
CA GLY A 317 -8.74 -5.07 8.24
C GLY A 317 -9.04 -6.55 7.99
N GLY A 318 -8.40 -7.17 7.00
CA GLY A 318 -8.60 -8.58 6.66
C GLY A 318 -9.94 -8.87 6.01
N LEU A 319 -10.40 -10.14 6.09
CA LEU A 319 -11.58 -10.64 5.37
C LEU A 319 -12.85 -9.83 5.65
N ASN A 320 -13.07 -9.43 6.89
CA ASN A 320 -14.31 -8.75 7.29
C ASN A 320 -14.41 -7.32 6.75
N SER A 321 -13.29 -6.70 6.38
CA SER A 321 -13.23 -5.34 5.82
C SER A 321 -13.13 -5.33 4.30
N LEU A 322 -13.26 -6.48 3.62
CA LEU A 322 -13.28 -6.51 2.17
C LEU A 322 -14.63 -5.96 1.66
N PRO A 323 -14.62 -4.96 0.76
CA PRO A 323 -15.82 -4.54 0.06
C PRO A 323 -16.29 -5.63 -0.90
N LYS A 324 -17.48 -5.49 -1.47
CA LYS A 324 -17.84 -6.24 -2.67
C LYS A 324 -16.81 -5.92 -3.75
N THR A 325 -16.17 -6.96 -4.27
CA THR A 325 -15.01 -6.78 -5.16
C THR A 325 -15.38 -6.53 -6.61
N VAL A 326 -16.65 -6.62 -6.96
CA VAL A 326 -17.15 -6.48 -8.34
C VAL A 326 -18.29 -5.48 -8.40
N PHE A 327 -18.38 -4.79 -9.52
CA PHE A 327 -19.41 -3.82 -9.87
C PHE A 327 -19.60 -3.82 -11.40
N PRO A 328 -20.65 -3.20 -11.95
CA PRO A 328 -20.83 -3.14 -13.40
C PRO A 328 -19.63 -2.56 -14.13
N GLY A 329 -19.01 -3.37 -15.01
CA GLY A 329 -17.87 -2.99 -15.83
C GLY A 329 -16.50 -3.13 -15.18
N GLY A 330 -16.39 -3.70 -13.95
CA GLY A 330 -15.06 -3.84 -13.37
C GLY A 330 -14.97 -4.60 -12.05
N ALA A 331 -13.74 -4.61 -11.51
CA ALA A 331 -13.43 -5.25 -10.24
C ALA A 331 -12.29 -4.54 -9.50
N LEU A 332 -12.28 -4.67 -8.16
CA LEU A 332 -11.18 -4.33 -7.27
C LEU A 332 -10.31 -5.55 -7.03
N ILE A 333 -8.99 -5.40 -7.13
CA ILE A 333 -8.02 -6.47 -6.90
C ILE A 333 -6.88 -6.05 -5.96
N GLY A 334 -6.22 -7.02 -5.36
CA GLY A 334 -5.08 -6.77 -4.47
C GLY A 334 -5.43 -5.91 -3.26
N CYS A 335 -4.50 -5.05 -2.87
CA CYS A 335 -4.67 -4.16 -1.71
C CYS A 335 -5.65 -3.01 -1.96
N ASP A 336 -6.10 -2.78 -3.19
CA ASP A 336 -7.16 -1.81 -3.49
C ASP A 336 -8.50 -2.28 -2.91
N ALA A 337 -8.78 -3.58 -2.96
CA ALA A 337 -9.88 -4.20 -2.22
C ALA A 337 -9.55 -4.49 -0.75
N GLY A 338 -8.27 -4.53 -0.36
CA GLY A 338 -7.85 -4.85 1.00
C GLY A 338 -7.33 -6.28 1.20
N PHE A 339 -7.00 -7.00 0.14
CA PHE A 339 -6.46 -8.36 0.22
C PHE A 339 -5.02 -8.37 0.77
N LEU A 340 -4.90 -8.31 2.08
CA LEU A 340 -3.65 -8.47 2.81
C LEU A 340 -3.90 -9.31 4.07
N ASN A 341 -3.07 -10.28 4.33
CA ASN A 341 -3.12 -11.06 5.56
C ASN A 341 -2.23 -10.41 6.64
N ALA A 342 -2.83 -9.60 7.50
CA ALA A 342 -2.13 -8.89 8.56
C ALA A 342 -1.49 -9.86 9.58
N SER A 343 -2.07 -11.03 9.82
CA SER A 343 -1.52 -12.04 10.75
C SER A 343 -0.23 -12.67 10.22
N ARG A 344 -0.07 -12.77 8.90
CA ARG A 344 1.15 -13.26 8.25
C ARG A 344 2.13 -12.15 7.87
N ILE A 345 1.71 -10.89 7.98
CA ILE A 345 2.48 -9.72 7.50
C ILE A 345 2.79 -9.86 6.00
N LYS A 346 1.86 -10.41 5.22
CA LYS A 346 2.04 -10.73 3.79
C LYS A 346 0.83 -10.33 2.97
N GLY A 347 1.09 -9.70 1.82
CA GLY A 347 0.06 -9.27 0.88
C GLY A 347 0.37 -9.58 -0.59
N SER A 348 1.65 -9.77 -0.95
CA SER A 348 2.06 -9.96 -2.34
C SER A 348 1.43 -11.21 -2.99
N HIS A 349 1.42 -12.34 -2.27
CA HIS A 349 0.77 -13.58 -2.75
C HIS A 349 -0.74 -13.41 -2.94
N ALA A 350 -1.39 -12.66 -2.03
CA ALA A 350 -2.81 -12.35 -2.14
C ALA A 350 -3.10 -11.42 -3.34
N ALA A 351 -2.24 -10.43 -3.56
CA ALA A 351 -2.33 -9.52 -4.69
C ALA A 351 -2.22 -10.27 -6.03
N ILE A 352 -1.21 -11.14 -6.17
CA ILE A 352 -1.03 -11.98 -7.36
C ILE A 352 -2.24 -12.91 -7.56
N LYS A 353 -2.70 -13.60 -6.50
CA LYS A 353 -3.83 -14.54 -6.60
C LYS A 353 -5.12 -13.86 -7.02
N THR A 354 -5.45 -12.72 -6.43
CA THR A 354 -6.68 -11.97 -6.77
C THR A 354 -6.62 -11.39 -8.18
N GLY A 355 -5.44 -10.97 -8.65
CA GLY A 355 -5.23 -10.57 -10.04
C GLY A 355 -5.55 -11.71 -11.01
N MET A 356 -5.03 -12.91 -10.75
CA MET A 356 -5.33 -14.09 -11.58
C MET A 356 -6.82 -14.42 -11.62
N LEU A 357 -7.48 -14.45 -10.44
CA LEU A 357 -8.90 -14.81 -10.35
C LEU A 357 -9.82 -13.80 -11.06
N ALA A 358 -9.50 -12.50 -10.98
CA ALA A 358 -10.24 -11.48 -11.69
C ALA A 358 -10.03 -11.56 -13.21
N ALA A 359 -8.81 -11.86 -13.65
CA ALA A 359 -8.50 -12.07 -15.06
C ALA A 359 -9.23 -13.29 -15.62
N GLU A 360 -9.27 -14.40 -14.89
CA GLU A 360 -10.03 -15.60 -15.28
C GLU A 360 -11.51 -15.27 -15.50
N ALA A 361 -12.12 -14.50 -14.58
CA ALA A 361 -13.51 -14.08 -14.71
C ALA A 361 -13.73 -13.11 -15.90
N ALA A 362 -12.80 -12.16 -16.11
CA ALA A 362 -12.90 -11.20 -17.21
C ALA A 362 -12.75 -11.90 -18.57
N VAL A 363 -11.76 -12.78 -18.74
CA VAL A 363 -11.55 -13.52 -20.00
C VAL A 363 -12.72 -14.45 -20.29
N ALA A 364 -13.28 -15.11 -19.28
CA ALA A 364 -14.48 -15.93 -19.46
C ALA A 364 -15.66 -15.08 -19.97
N ALA A 365 -15.89 -13.91 -19.39
CA ALA A 365 -16.94 -12.99 -19.83
C ALA A 365 -16.70 -12.47 -21.27
N LEU A 366 -15.46 -12.11 -21.61
CA LEU A 366 -15.08 -11.70 -22.97
C LEU A 366 -15.30 -12.81 -23.99
N ASN A 367 -15.02 -14.06 -23.62
CA ASN A 367 -15.28 -15.24 -24.46
C ASN A 367 -16.77 -15.48 -24.72
N GLU A 368 -17.64 -15.02 -23.84
CA GLU A 368 -19.10 -15.03 -23.97
C GLU A 368 -19.65 -13.78 -24.67
N ASN A 369 -18.77 -12.90 -25.20
CA ASN A 369 -19.11 -11.58 -25.77
C ASN A 369 -19.84 -10.65 -24.78
N ARG A 370 -19.59 -10.77 -23.50
CA ARG A 370 -20.10 -9.89 -22.46
C ARG A 370 -19.18 -8.69 -22.25
N SER A 371 -19.76 -7.57 -21.85
CA SER A 371 -19.04 -6.35 -21.54
C SER A 371 -19.83 -5.50 -20.54
N ALA A 372 -19.13 -4.71 -19.73
CA ALA A 372 -19.70 -3.74 -18.80
C ALA A 372 -20.70 -4.29 -17.77
N ASP A 373 -20.82 -5.59 -17.63
CA ASP A 373 -21.64 -6.27 -16.61
C ASP A 373 -20.82 -6.63 -15.36
N VAL A 374 -21.42 -7.34 -14.42
CA VAL A 374 -20.77 -7.75 -13.17
C VAL A 374 -20.02 -9.07 -13.34
N LEU A 375 -18.74 -9.09 -13.03
CA LEU A 375 -17.87 -10.27 -13.06
C LEU A 375 -18.15 -11.24 -11.89
N SER A 376 -19.36 -11.77 -11.79
CA SER A 376 -19.84 -12.59 -10.66
C SER A 376 -19.04 -13.88 -10.42
N ALA A 377 -18.31 -14.36 -11.41
CA ALA A 377 -17.40 -15.50 -11.29
C ALA A 377 -16.22 -15.21 -10.35
N TYR A 378 -15.73 -13.97 -10.29
CA TYR A 378 -14.57 -13.61 -9.48
C TYR A 378 -14.80 -13.79 -7.96
N PRO A 379 -15.84 -13.24 -7.32
CA PRO A 379 -16.11 -13.51 -5.91
C PRO A 379 -16.31 -14.99 -5.60
N SER A 380 -16.93 -15.73 -6.51
CA SER A 380 -17.14 -17.17 -6.36
C SER A 380 -15.82 -17.95 -6.41
N ALA A 381 -14.94 -17.60 -7.34
CA ALA A 381 -13.60 -18.18 -7.45
C ALA A 381 -12.75 -17.86 -6.22
N PHE A 382 -12.80 -16.61 -5.73
CA PHE A 382 -12.12 -16.23 -4.48
C PHE A 382 -12.61 -17.08 -3.30
N LYS A 383 -13.93 -17.22 -3.11
CA LYS A 383 -14.53 -18.00 -2.01
C LYS A 383 -14.06 -19.46 -2.01
N ASN A 384 -13.79 -20.03 -3.17
CA ASN A 384 -13.34 -21.41 -3.34
C ASN A 384 -11.80 -21.55 -3.33
N SER A 385 -11.06 -20.45 -3.20
CA SER A 385 -9.60 -20.46 -3.25
C SER A 385 -8.97 -20.69 -1.87
N TRP A 386 -7.71 -21.11 -1.88
CA TRP A 386 -6.89 -21.20 -0.66
C TRP A 386 -6.72 -19.83 0.03
N LEU A 387 -6.79 -18.73 -0.73
CA LEU A 387 -6.66 -17.39 -0.19
C LEU A 387 -7.83 -17.03 0.73
N HIS A 388 -9.06 -17.41 0.34
CA HIS A 388 -10.22 -17.22 1.21
C HIS A 388 -10.08 -18.00 2.52
N THR A 389 -9.62 -19.25 2.44
CA THR A 389 -9.38 -20.09 3.62
C THR A 389 -8.36 -19.42 4.55
N GLU A 390 -7.25 -18.93 4.00
CA GLU A 390 -6.20 -18.25 4.74
C GLU A 390 -6.72 -16.97 5.43
N LEU A 391 -7.43 -16.12 4.71
CA LEU A 391 -7.99 -14.88 5.26
C LEU A 391 -9.10 -15.16 6.27
N ASN A 392 -9.90 -16.21 6.07
CA ASN A 392 -10.93 -16.61 7.01
C ASN A 392 -10.34 -17.09 8.35
N GLN A 393 -9.26 -17.84 8.32
CA GLN A 393 -8.52 -18.25 9.52
C GLN A 393 -7.94 -17.05 10.28
N ALA A 394 -7.61 -15.96 9.59
CA ALA A 394 -7.07 -14.73 10.18
C ALA A 394 -8.12 -13.66 10.53
N ARG A 395 -9.42 -13.88 10.27
CA ARG A 395 -10.46 -12.85 10.34
C ARG A 395 -10.61 -12.14 11.68
N ASN A 396 -10.28 -12.81 12.77
CA ASN A 396 -10.35 -12.24 14.13
C ASN A 396 -9.02 -11.62 14.59
N PHE A 397 -7.94 -11.74 13.81
CA PHE A 397 -6.61 -11.26 14.20
C PHE A 397 -6.62 -9.77 14.53
N LYS A 398 -7.00 -8.93 13.56
CA LYS A 398 -7.01 -7.47 13.76
C LYS A 398 -7.99 -7.02 14.83
N PRO A 399 -9.24 -7.52 14.90
CA PRO A 399 -10.16 -7.21 15.98
C PRO A 399 -9.64 -7.55 17.38
N TRP A 400 -8.92 -8.67 17.56
CA TRP A 400 -8.26 -8.96 18.83
C TRP A 400 -7.12 -8.02 19.14
N MET A 401 -6.24 -7.77 18.17
CA MET A 401 -5.10 -6.87 18.36
C MET A 401 -5.51 -5.41 18.64
N SER A 402 -6.70 -4.99 18.22
CA SER A 402 -7.24 -3.67 18.56
C SER A 402 -7.62 -3.51 20.04
N LYS A 403 -7.68 -4.61 20.81
CA LYS A 403 -7.91 -4.61 22.25
C LYS A 403 -6.63 -4.50 23.09
N GLY A 404 -5.50 -4.24 22.43
CA GLY A 404 -4.19 -4.10 23.04
C GLY A 404 -3.29 -5.32 22.86
N LEU A 405 -1.99 -5.11 23.00
CA LEU A 405 -0.95 -6.08 22.68
C LEU A 405 -1.10 -7.39 23.50
N TYR A 406 -1.26 -7.29 24.79
CA TYR A 406 -1.26 -8.47 25.68
C TYR A 406 -2.49 -9.34 25.50
N LEU A 407 -3.69 -8.75 25.61
CA LEU A 407 -4.95 -9.47 25.43
C LEU A 407 -5.09 -9.97 23.99
N GLY A 408 -4.75 -9.13 23.02
CA GLY A 408 -4.78 -9.49 21.60
C GLY A 408 -3.88 -10.68 21.29
N THR A 409 -2.63 -10.66 21.75
CA THR A 409 -1.67 -11.75 21.53
C THR A 409 -2.12 -13.04 22.20
N LEU A 410 -2.65 -12.97 23.44
CA LEU A 410 -3.17 -14.14 24.13
C LEU A 410 -4.33 -14.77 23.35
N MET A 411 -5.32 -13.98 22.95
CA MET A 411 -6.51 -14.48 22.26
C MET A 411 -6.19 -15.00 20.87
N VAL A 412 -5.36 -14.29 20.11
CA VAL A 412 -4.86 -14.77 18.80
C VAL A 412 -4.08 -16.09 18.97
N GLY A 413 -3.22 -16.17 19.98
CA GLY A 413 -2.48 -17.40 20.28
C GLY A 413 -3.39 -18.59 20.60
N LEU A 414 -4.42 -18.38 21.39
CA LEU A 414 -5.42 -19.41 21.73
C LEU A 414 -6.22 -19.83 20.47
N GLU A 415 -6.77 -18.88 19.72
CA GLU A 415 -7.55 -19.15 18.51
C GLU A 415 -6.71 -19.89 17.46
N GLN A 416 -5.52 -19.45 17.19
CA GLN A 416 -4.68 -20.02 16.14
C GLN A 416 -4.10 -21.40 16.54
N LYS A 417 -3.72 -21.60 17.81
CA LYS A 417 -3.13 -22.87 18.26
C LYS A 417 -4.14 -23.95 18.57
N LEU A 418 -5.25 -23.59 19.23
CA LEU A 418 -6.23 -24.58 19.66
C LEU A 418 -7.23 -24.94 18.56
N LEU A 419 -7.61 -23.97 17.73
CA LEU A 419 -8.67 -24.14 16.74
C LEU A 419 -8.19 -23.89 15.29
N GLY A 420 -6.89 -23.68 15.10
CA GLY A 420 -6.31 -23.45 13.77
C GLY A 420 -6.92 -22.25 13.02
N GLY A 421 -7.44 -21.26 13.75
CA GLY A 421 -8.13 -20.11 13.16
C GLY A 421 -9.58 -20.39 12.72
N ASN A 422 -10.10 -21.61 12.90
CA ASN A 422 -11.46 -21.99 12.50
C ASN A 422 -12.46 -21.75 13.65
N MET A 423 -12.69 -20.46 13.96
CA MET A 423 -13.62 -20.06 15.02
C MET A 423 -15.07 -20.19 14.57
N PRO A 424 -16.01 -20.57 15.48
CA PRO A 424 -17.45 -20.49 15.22
C PRO A 424 -17.99 -19.05 15.35
N TRP A 425 -17.17 -18.08 15.76
CA TRP A 425 -17.53 -16.67 15.91
C TRP A 425 -16.66 -15.78 15.03
N THR A 426 -17.16 -14.57 14.75
CA THR A 426 -16.45 -13.48 14.09
C THR A 426 -16.51 -12.24 14.97
N ILE A 427 -15.40 -11.56 15.12
CA ILE A 427 -15.29 -10.29 15.83
C ILE A 427 -15.17 -9.18 14.79
N HIS A 428 -15.94 -8.10 14.98
CA HIS A 428 -16.04 -7.01 14.05
C HIS A 428 -15.31 -5.76 14.54
N LEU A 429 -14.68 -5.03 13.62
CA LEU A 429 -14.18 -3.68 13.84
C LEU A 429 -15.37 -2.70 13.80
N LYS A 430 -15.37 -1.69 14.66
CA LYS A 430 -16.49 -0.76 14.80
C LYS A 430 -16.18 0.66 14.34
N HIS A 431 -14.90 1.02 14.32
CA HIS A 431 -14.45 2.37 14.06
C HIS A 431 -13.42 2.40 12.94
N ALA A 432 -13.50 3.42 12.11
CA ALA A 432 -12.46 3.74 11.14
C ALA A 432 -11.25 4.36 11.86
N ASP A 433 -10.06 4.25 11.26
CA ASP A 433 -8.81 4.68 11.90
C ASP A 433 -8.77 6.18 12.23
N HIS A 434 -9.40 7.03 11.42
CA HIS A 434 -9.47 8.47 11.67
C HIS A 434 -10.34 8.83 12.89
N GLU A 435 -11.34 8.02 13.22
CA GLU A 435 -12.23 8.22 14.37
C GLU A 435 -11.56 7.90 15.71
N CYS A 436 -10.43 7.18 15.69
CA CYS A 436 -9.76 6.73 16.90
C CYS A 436 -8.88 7.79 17.55
N LEU A 437 -8.58 8.90 16.86
CA LEU A 437 -7.70 9.93 17.39
C LEU A 437 -8.41 10.71 18.51
N GLU A 438 -7.78 10.77 19.68
CA GLU A 438 -8.32 11.47 20.85
C GLU A 438 -7.81 12.92 20.91
N PRO A 439 -8.55 13.86 21.55
CA PRO A 439 -8.11 15.25 21.70
C PRO A 439 -6.74 15.37 22.40
N ALA A 440 -5.91 16.29 21.92
CA ALA A 440 -4.55 16.50 22.44
C ALA A 440 -4.50 16.81 23.95
N ALA A 441 -5.56 17.43 24.48
CA ALA A 441 -5.68 17.74 25.91
C ALA A 441 -5.73 16.48 26.82
N GLN A 442 -6.01 15.31 26.26
CA GLN A 442 -6.05 14.03 26.98
C GLN A 442 -4.70 13.30 27.00
N HIS A 443 -3.71 13.82 26.30
CA HIS A 443 -2.41 13.18 26.11
C HIS A 443 -1.25 14.12 26.47
N GLN A 444 -0.11 13.54 26.78
CA GLN A 444 1.14 14.27 26.96
C GLN A 444 1.94 14.25 25.66
N PRO A 445 2.61 15.38 25.31
CA PRO A 445 3.54 15.42 24.20
C PRO A 445 4.68 14.39 24.36
N ILE A 446 4.95 13.64 23.30
CA ILE A 446 6.03 12.64 23.29
C ILE A 446 7.35 13.36 23.00
N GLN A 447 8.35 13.17 23.86
CA GLN A 447 9.70 13.68 23.66
C GLN A 447 10.52 12.66 22.87
N TYR A 448 10.85 13.00 21.64
CA TYR A 448 11.70 12.17 20.79
C TYR A 448 13.17 12.58 20.88
N PRO A 449 14.13 11.63 20.89
CA PRO A 449 15.55 11.97 20.88
C PRO A 449 15.93 12.63 19.55
N LYS A 450 16.89 13.56 19.61
CA LYS A 450 17.46 14.14 18.40
C LYS A 450 18.22 13.07 17.61
N PRO A 451 18.11 13.05 16.27
CA PRO A 451 18.84 12.10 15.45
C PRO A 451 20.35 12.31 15.58
N ASP A 452 21.11 11.19 15.57
CA ASP A 452 22.57 11.16 15.71
C ASP A 452 23.31 11.28 14.36
N GLY A 453 22.60 11.22 13.25
CA GLY A 453 23.17 11.25 11.89
C GLY A 453 23.95 9.99 11.50
N LYS A 454 23.91 8.93 12.31
CA LYS A 454 24.61 7.65 12.09
C LYS A 454 23.64 6.46 12.01
N ILE A 455 22.83 6.30 13.03
CA ILE A 455 21.78 5.27 13.13
C ILE A 455 20.40 5.90 12.93
N THR A 456 20.21 7.10 13.44
CA THR A 456 18.97 7.85 13.33
C THR A 456 19.19 9.12 12.51
N PHE A 457 18.15 9.52 11.79
CA PHE A 457 18.21 10.63 10.83
C PHE A 457 16.96 11.48 10.96
N ASP A 458 17.07 12.74 10.55
CA ASP A 458 15.94 13.62 10.43
C ASP A 458 15.04 13.25 9.24
N ARG A 459 13.84 13.80 9.24
CA ARG A 459 12.81 13.47 8.26
C ARG A 459 13.17 13.93 6.85
N LEU A 460 13.71 15.13 6.69
CA LEU A 460 14.02 15.69 5.36
C LEU A 460 15.17 14.95 4.69
N SER A 461 16.24 14.60 5.43
CA SER A 461 17.33 13.78 4.90
C SER A 461 16.87 12.36 4.55
N SER A 462 15.81 11.87 5.20
CA SER A 462 15.18 10.60 4.85
C SER A 462 14.35 10.71 3.57
N VAL A 463 13.57 11.76 3.42
CA VAL A 463 12.80 12.05 2.18
C VAL A 463 13.75 12.20 0.99
N PHE A 464 14.89 12.85 1.15
CA PHE A 464 15.87 13.00 0.09
C PHE A 464 16.29 11.67 -0.53
N ILE A 465 16.54 10.64 0.27
CA ILE A 465 16.92 9.31 -0.24
C ILE A 465 15.73 8.42 -0.62
N SER A 466 14.51 8.91 -0.57
CA SER A 466 13.35 8.28 -1.23
C SER A 466 13.29 8.56 -2.72
N ASN A 467 14.16 9.45 -3.20
CA ASN A 467 14.21 9.96 -4.57
C ASN A 467 12.85 10.51 -5.04
N THR A 468 12.04 11.03 -4.09
CA THR A 468 10.76 11.63 -4.48
C THR A 468 11.02 12.92 -5.26
N ASN A 469 10.33 13.05 -6.37
CA ASN A 469 10.41 14.21 -7.24
C ASN A 469 9.02 14.55 -7.79
N HIS A 470 8.63 15.80 -7.69
CA HIS A 470 7.41 16.33 -8.31
C HIS A 470 7.77 17.60 -9.06
N ALA A 471 7.15 17.85 -10.20
CA ALA A 471 7.31 19.11 -10.90
C ALA A 471 6.91 20.26 -9.96
N GLU A 472 7.76 21.29 -9.88
CA GLU A 472 7.53 22.40 -8.95
C GLU A 472 6.27 23.18 -9.33
N ASN A 473 6.03 23.32 -10.63
CA ASN A 473 4.92 24.07 -11.17
C ASN A 473 3.78 23.15 -11.64
N GLN A 474 3.22 22.35 -10.72
CA GLN A 474 2.02 21.54 -10.96
C GLN A 474 0.98 21.77 -9.87
N PRO A 475 -0.32 21.48 -10.12
CA PRO A 475 -1.34 21.58 -9.11
C PRO A 475 -1.04 20.70 -7.89
N ILE A 476 -1.36 21.19 -6.70
CA ILE A 476 -1.16 20.45 -5.45
C ILE A 476 -2.10 19.24 -5.42
N HIS A 477 -1.54 18.04 -5.31
CA HIS A 477 -2.29 16.78 -5.26
C HIS A 477 -2.82 16.40 -3.87
N LEU A 478 -2.59 17.26 -2.87
CA LEU A 478 -3.08 17.14 -1.50
C LEU A 478 -4.10 18.24 -1.27
N THR A 479 -5.35 17.97 -1.64
CA THR A 479 -6.42 18.95 -1.63
C THR A 479 -7.14 19.00 -0.29
N LEU A 480 -7.69 20.15 0.06
CA LEU A 480 -8.51 20.34 1.25
C LEU A 480 -9.96 20.55 0.83
N LYS A 481 -10.89 19.85 1.47
CA LYS A 481 -12.35 20.13 1.28
C LYS A 481 -12.71 21.50 1.78
N ASP A 482 -12.12 21.93 2.91
CA ASP A 482 -12.31 23.22 3.55
C ASP A 482 -10.97 23.72 4.10
N ALA A 483 -10.48 24.83 3.59
CA ALA A 483 -9.21 25.43 3.97
C ALA A 483 -9.16 25.93 5.42
N SER A 484 -10.29 26.11 6.08
CA SER A 484 -10.37 26.58 7.47
C SER A 484 -10.16 25.46 8.51
N VAL A 485 -10.51 24.22 8.16
CA VAL A 485 -10.52 23.06 9.06
C VAL A 485 -9.17 22.75 9.70
N PRO A 486 -8.03 22.82 9.00
CA PRO A 486 -6.75 22.55 9.60
C PRO A 486 -6.46 23.41 10.85
N VAL A 487 -6.78 24.69 10.80
CA VAL A 487 -6.56 25.60 11.94
C VAL A 487 -7.69 25.52 12.96
N SER A 488 -8.94 25.56 12.50
CA SER A 488 -10.12 25.64 13.37
C SER A 488 -10.40 24.36 14.15
N LEU A 489 -10.03 23.19 13.59
CA LEU A 489 -10.27 21.88 14.19
C LEU A 489 -8.96 21.13 14.49
N ASN A 490 -8.16 20.81 13.45
CA ASN A 490 -7.01 19.92 13.60
C ASN A 490 -5.95 20.50 14.54
N LEU A 491 -5.55 21.75 14.35
CA LEU A 491 -4.59 22.41 15.22
C LEU A 491 -5.15 22.60 16.64
N LYS A 492 -6.38 23.09 16.74
CA LYS A 492 -7.01 23.43 18.01
C LYS A 492 -7.30 22.21 18.88
N THR A 493 -7.82 21.14 18.30
CA THR A 493 -8.29 19.97 19.05
C THR A 493 -7.22 18.89 19.16
N TYR A 494 -6.45 18.67 18.08
CA TYR A 494 -5.51 17.56 17.97
C TYR A 494 -4.04 18.02 17.88
N ALA A 495 -3.77 19.30 18.12
CA ALA A 495 -2.43 19.91 18.04
C ALA A 495 -1.74 19.74 16.66
N GLY A 496 -2.52 19.72 15.56
CA GLY A 496 -2.00 19.59 14.20
C GLY A 496 -1.36 18.21 13.94
N PRO A 497 -2.13 17.12 13.98
CA PRO A 497 -1.59 15.75 13.94
C PRO A 497 -0.94 15.42 12.59
N GLU A 498 -1.32 16.11 11.51
CA GLU A 498 -0.77 15.93 10.16
C GLU A 498 0.74 16.18 10.09
N GLN A 499 1.28 17.04 10.93
CA GLN A 499 2.73 17.26 11.05
C GLN A 499 3.47 16.03 11.57
N ARG A 500 2.77 15.12 12.27
CA ARG A 500 3.34 13.95 12.94
C ARG A 500 3.05 12.66 12.21
N TYR A 501 1.82 12.44 11.74
CA TYR A 501 1.53 11.21 11.01
C TYR A 501 2.12 11.20 9.59
N CYS A 502 2.45 12.36 9.02
CA CYS A 502 3.13 12.42 7.74
C CYS A 502 4.61 12.01 7.88
N PRO A 503 5.05 10.92 7.22
CA PRO A 503 6.43 10.46 7.32
C PRO A 503 7.41 11.27 6.45
N ALA A 504 6.90 12.26 5.71
CA ALA A 504 7.66 12.98 4.68
C ALA A 504 7.75 14.50 4.91
N GLY A 505 7.25 15.02 6.04
CA GLY A 505 7.34 16.46 6.33
C GLY A 505 6.58 17.34 5.34
N VAL A 506 5.43 16.86 4.87
CA VAL A 506 4.58 17.60 3.92
C VAL A 506 3.83 18.71 4.59
N TYR A 507 3.40 18.53 5.84
CA TYR A 507 2.54 19.46 6.56
C TYR A 507 3.29 20.18 7.65
N GLU A 508 3.16 21.51 7.68
CA GLU A 508 3.70 22.39 8.72
C GLU A 508 2.68 23.48 9.05
N TYR A 509 2.61 23.85 10.33
CA TYR A 509 1.91 25.07 10.72
C TYR A 509 2.91 26.20 10.83
N VAL A 510 2.72 27.23 10.02
CA VAL A 510 3.52 28.45 9.99
C VAL A 510 2.69 29.62 10.49
N GLU A 511 3.35 30.63 11.05
CA GLU A 511 2.70 31.88 11.40
C GLU A 511 2.80 32.85 10.22
N LYS A 512 1.65 33.32 9.73
CA LYS A 512 1.57 34.31 8.68
C LYS A 512 0.62 35.42 9.13
N ASP A 513 1.08 36.64 9.10
CA ASP A 513 0.32 37.81 9.53
C ASP A 513 -0.25 37.70 10.97
N GLY A 514 0.50 37.04 11.89
CA GLY A 514 0.09 36.81 13.28
C GLY A 514 -0.99 35.73 13.45
N GLN A 515 -1.26 34.90 12.42
CA GLN A 515 -2.21 33.81 12.47
C GLN A 515 -1.56 32.49 12.01
N PRO A 516 -1.88 31.36 12.67
CA PRO A 516 -1.41 30.07 12.22
C PRO A 516 -2.05 29.67 10.87
N GLN A 517 -1.25 29.13 9.96
CA GLN A 517 -1.69 28.62 8.67
C GLN A 517 -1.04 27.28 8.38
N LEU A 518 -1.80 26.34 7.79
CA LEU A 518 -1.23 25.10 7.30
C LEU A 518 -0.48 25.35 5.98
N GLN A 519 0.79 25.01 5.96
CA GLN A 519 1.62 24.95 4.75
C GLN A 519 1.72 23.51 4.28
N ILE A 520 1.52 23.29 2.99
CA ILE A 520 1.58 21.96 2.35
C ILE A 520 2.78 21.93 1.40
N ASN A 521 3.84 21.25 1.80
CA ASN A 521 5.06 21.03 1.02
C ASN A 521 4.90 19.77 0.15
N SER A 522 4.04 19.86 -0.87
CA SER A 522 3.62 18.70 -1.68
C SER A 522 4.78 17.99 -2.40
N GLN A 523 5.87 18.69 -2.69
CA GLN A 523 7.07 18.13 -3.31
C GLN A 523 7.74 17.03 -2.47
N ASN A 524 7.58 17.08 -1.14
CA ASN A 524 8.10 16.06 -0.23
C ASN A 524 7.24 14.78 -0.21
N CYS A 525 6.08 14.78 -0.86
CA CYS A 525 5.13 13.68 -0.76
C CYS A 525 5.68 12.37 -1.34
N VAL A 526 5.71 11.31 -0.54
CA VAL A 526 6.11 9.96 -0.93
C VAL A 526 4.92 9.06 -1.28
N HIS A 527 3.77 9.62 -1.54
CA HIS A 527 2.52 8.93 -1.93
C HIS A 527 2.07 7.84 -0.92
N CYS A 528 2.39 7.99 0.36
CA CYS A 528 2.03 7.00 1.38
C CYS A 528 0.53 6.97 1.72
N LYS A 529 -0.21 8.03 1.41
CA LYS A 529 -1.67 8.20 1.64
C LYS A 529 -2.10 8.20 3.11
N THR A 530 -1.18 8.30 4.05
CA THR A 530 -1.50 8.34 5.49
C THR A 530 -2.43 9.50 5.84
N CYS A 531 -2.26 10.65 5.22
CA CYS A 531 -3.10 11.84 5.44
C CYS A 531 -4.56 11.61 5.01
N ASP A 532 -4.80 11.00 3.87
CA ASP A 532 -6.13 10.64 3.36
C ASP A 532 -6.85 9.59 4.26
N ILE A 533 -6.08 8.84 5.06
CA ILE A 533 -6.61 7.83 5.97
C ILE A 533 -6.79 8.38 7.38
N LYS A 534 -5.77 9.05 7.94
CA LYS A 534 -5.68 9.38 9.38
C LYS A 534 -6.19 10.76 9.74
N ASP A 535 -6.41 11.65 8.78
CA ASP A 535 -6.94 12.98 9.08
C ASP A 535 -8.28 12.87 9.84
N PRO A 536 -8.37 13.34 11.10
CA PRO A 536 -9.55 13.15 11.92
C PRO A 536 -10.80 13.84 11.35
N SER A 537 -10.60 14.88 10.56
CA SER A 537 -11.66 15.62 9.88
C SER A 537 -12.02 15.06 8.51
N GLN A 538 -11.22 14.12 7.97
CA GLN A 538 -11.33 13.63 6.59
C GLN A 538 -11.38 14.78 5.55
N ASN A 539 -10.66 15.86 5.87
CA ASN A 539 -10.58 17.07 5.07
C ASN A 539 -9.49 17.00 4.00
N ILE A 540 -8.39 16.28 4.29
CA ILE A 540 -7.29 16.10 3.35
C ILE A 540 -7.63 14.97 2.39
N ILE A 541 -7.62 15.27 1.08
CA ILE A 541 -7.83 14.28 0.03
C ILE A 541 -6.57 14.18 -0.81
N TRP A 542 -6.04 12.95 -0.90
CA TRP A 542 -5.00 12.64 -1.85
C TRP A 542 -5.61 12.36 -3.22
N ILE A 543 -5.22 13.14 -4.23
CA ILE A 543 -5.53 12.88 -5.65
C ILE A 543 -4.24 12.52 -6.39
N THR A 544 -4.36 11.94 -7.58
CA THR A 544 -3.16 11.59 -8.33
C THR A 544 -2.47 12.85 -8.87
N PRO A 545 -1.15 13.03 -8.63
CA PRO A 545 -0.39 14.12 -9.23
C PRO A 545 -0.15 13.85 -10.71
N GLU A 546 0.49 14.80 -11.39
CA GLU A 546 1.03 14.60 -12.73
C GLU A 546 1.90 13.35 -12.79
N GLY A 547 1.86 12.64 -13.91
CA GLY A 547 2.50 11.35 -14.08
C GLY A 547 4.03 11.42 -14.12
N GLY A 548 4.66 10.29 -13.77
CA GLY A 548 6.12 10.16 -13.74
C GLY A 548 6.78 10.72 -12.48
N GLY A 549 6.04 11.51 -11.67
CA GLY A 549 6.52 12.05 -10.40
C GLY A 549 6.31 11.10 -9.21
N GLY A 550 6.77 11.55 -8.03
CA GLY A 550 6.70 10.79 -6.78
C GLY A 550 8.00 10.07 -6.43
N PRO A 551 7.96 9.14 -5.45
CA PRO A 551 9.15 8.43 -5.01
C PRO A 551 9.69 7.46 -6.07
N ASN A 552 11.00 7.24 -6.07
CA ASN A 552 11.62 6.14 -6.80
C ASN A 552 12.47 5.33 -5.83
N TYR A 553 11.90 4.23 -5.35
CA TYR A 553 12.49 3.45 -4.27
C TYR A 553 13.62 2.50 -4.71
N GLY A 554 13.94 2.43 -5.99
CA GLY A 554 14.98 1.56 -6.51
C GLY A 554 14.69 0.08 -6.21
N SER A 555 15.51 -0.53 -5.35
CA SER A 555 15.41 -1.96 -5.00
C SER A 555 14.79 -2.22 -3.62
N MET A 556 13.87 -1.38 -3.16
CA MET A 556 13.23 -1.54 -1.84
C MET A 556 12.08 -2.53 -1.84
#